data_ef6814ddcb7551049b94fd91ffc94d28
#
_entry.id   ef6814ddcb7551049b94fd91ffc94d28
#
_cell.length_a   1.000
_cell.length_b   1.000
_cell.length_c   1.000
_cell.angle_alpha   90.00
_cell.angle_beta   90.00
_cell.angle_gamma   90.00
#
_symmetry.space_group_name_H-M   'P 1'
#
loop_
_entity.id
_entity.type
_entity.pdbx_description
1 polymer ?
#
loop_
_entity_poly.entity_id
_entity_poly.type
_entity_poly.pdbx_seq_one_letter_code
_entity_poly.pdbx_strand_id
1 'polypeptide(L)'
;DLLGAAYREDTPQTAALEAALRRQDTMAESLAAMERAARPAHFFARETRPLGALLGDRLTLSPTRVEQYYRCRFSYFLQYVLRIRPRRRAELSPLESGSLVHYILEHVMRRAGAEFPRLAPEELARLAGEVADQYVAENRPAAGRRFAYLVERLKRGVTRLLAYLQAEQAQSLFHPAAFEQEIGTGEGAVPPLTLRTPDGRTVQVQGKIDRVDVMEREGR
;
A
#
# COMPACT_ATOMS: atom_id res chain seq x y z
N ASP A 1 -21.65 -27.64 0.62
CA ASP A 1 -20.29 -28.04 1.08
C ASP A 1 -19.81 -29.38 0.49
N LEU A 2 -20.65 -30.39 0.28
CA LEU A 2 -20.29 -31.67 -0.36
C LEU A 2 -19.84 -31.50 -1.82
N LEU A 3 -20.50 -30.62 -2.59
CA LEU A 3 -20.12 -30.29 -3.96
C LEU A 3 -18.74 -29.61 -4.02
N GLY A 4 -18.45 -28.69 -3.10
CA GLY A 4 -17.15 -28.03 -3.02
C GLY A 4 -16.01 -28.96 -2.61
N ALA A 5 -16.28 -30.03 -1.86
CA ALA A 5 -15.32 -31.08 -1.53
C ALA A 5 -15.04 -31.98 -2.73
N ALA A 6 -16.07 -32.34 -3.51
CA ALA A 6 -15.93 -33.12 -4.73
C ALA A 6 -15.01 -32.50 -5.78
N TYR A 7 -14.93 -31.16 -5.81
CA TYR A 7 -14.03 -30.45 -6.73
C TYR A 7 -12.62 -30.17 -6.18
N ARG A 8 -12.37 -30.42 -4.90
CA ARG A 8 -11.05 -30.21 -4.27
C ARG A 8 -10.21 -31.45 -4.13
N GLU A 9 -10.85 -32.62 -4.09
CA GLU A 9 -10.16 -33.89 -3.85
C GLU A 9 -10.60 -34.91 -4.91
N ASP A 10 -9.68 -35.39 -5.72
CA ASP A 10 -9.91 -36.42 -6.72
C ASP A 10 -9.86 -37.82 -6.04
N THR A 11 -10.96 -38.18 -5.40
CA THR A 11 -11.11 -39.48 -4.73
C THR A 11 -12.20 -40.34 -5.39
N PRO A 12 -12.18 -41.67 -5.27
CA PRO A 12 -13.25 -42.52 -5.80
C PRO A 12 -14.64 -42.14 -5.24
N GLN A 13 -14.71 -41.69 -4.00
CA GLN A 13 -15.95 -41.25 -3.37
C GLN A 13 -16.49 -39.95 -4.01
N THR A 14 -15.61 -38.97 -4.27
CA THR A 14 -16.00 -37.71 -4.93
C THR A 14 -16.43 -37.94 -6.37
N ALA A 15 -15.76 -38.85 -7.11
CA ALA A 15 -16.16 -39.26 -8.46
C ALA A 15 -17.53 -39.95 -8.48
N ALA A 16 -17.79 -40.87 -7.53
CA ALA A 16 -19.08 -41.50 -7.39
C ALA A 16 -20.22 -40.52 -7.03
N LEU A 17 -19.94 -39.57 -6.16
CA LEU A 17 -20.88 -38.50 -5.79
C LEU A 17 -21.20 -37.61 -7.00
N GLU A 18 -20.20 -37.21 -7.76
CA GLU A 18 -20.38 -36.43 -8.98
C GLU A 18 -21.22 -37.16 -10.01
N ALA A 19 -20.94 -38.44 -10.25
CA ALA A 19 -21.72 -39.27 -11.15
C ALA A 19 -23.19 -39.42 -10.70
N ALA A 20 -23.43 -39.55 -9.40
CA ALA A 20 -24.79 -39.58 -8.85
C ALA A 20 -25.53 -38.23 -9.01
N LEU A 21 -24.88 -37.14 -8.79
CA LEU A 21 -25.45 -35.77 -8.94
C LEU A 21 -25.76 -35.45 -10.41
N ARG A 22 -24.90 -35.90 -11.36
CA ARG A 22 -25.14 -35.70 -12.80
C ARG A 22 -26.37 -36.44 -13.33
N ARG A 23 -26.87 -37.45 -12.63
CA ARG A 23 -28.12 -38.14 -12.98
C ARG A 23 -29.37 -37.38 -12.58
N GLN A 24 -29.24 -36.33 -11.77
CA GLN A 24 -30.35 -35.47 -11.36
C GLN A 24 -30.36 -34.21 -12.23
N ASP A 25 -31.41 -34.04 -13.05
CA ASP A 25 -31.51 -32.93 -13.99
C ASP A 25 -31.32 -31.54 -13.32
N THR A 26 -31.88 -31.36 -12.12
CA THR A 26 -31.75 -30.12 -11.35
C THR A 26 -30.31 -29.82 -10.87
N MET A 27 -29.46 -30.84 -10.69
CA MET A 27 -28.09 -30.72 -10.26
C MET A 27 -27.10 -30.69 -11.43
N ALA A 28 -27.44 -31.25 -12.56
CA ALA A 28 -26.60 -31.27 -13.74
C ALA A 28 -26.23 -29.87 -14.25
N GLU A 29 -27.21 -28.96 -14.26
CA GLU A 29 -26.99 -27.56 -14.65
C GLU A 29 -26.10 -26.79 -13.65
N SER A 30 -26.30 -27.00 -12.34
CA SER A 30 -25.47 -26.44 -11.29
C SER A 30 -24.02 -26.92 -11.37
N LEU A 31 -23.81 -28.22 -11.59
CA LEU A 31 -22.49 -28.81 -11.81
C LEU A 31 -21.81 -28.21 -13.05
N ALA A 32 -22.52 -28.10 -14.17
CA ALA A 32 -21.99 -27.47 -15.38
C ALA A 32 -21.63 -26.00 -15.18
N ALA A 33 -22.39 -25.26 -14.37
CA ALA A 33 -22.06 -23.89 -14.01
C ALA A 33 -20.80 -23.81 -13.15
N MET A 34 -20.64 -24.72 -12.17
CA MET A 34 -19.42 -24.82 -11.35
C MET A 34 -18.19 -25.18 -12.17
N GLU A 35 -18.30 -26.14 -13.10
CA GLU A 35 -17.21 -26.51 -14.02
C GLU A 35 -16.80 -25.34 -14.93
N ARG A 36 -17.77 -24.58 -15.44
CA ARG A 36 -17.47 -23.37 -16.21
C ARG A 36 -16.73 -22.32 -15.36
N ALA A 37 -17.15 -22.16 -14.11
CA ALA A 37 -16.50 -21.22 -13.18
C ALA A 37 -15.09 -21.69 -12.73
N ALA A 38 -14.87 -22.99 -12.61
CA ALA A 38 -13.59 -23.59 -12.22
C ALA A 38 -12.54 -23.61 -13.36
N ARG A 39 -12.98 -23.50 -14.62
CA ARG A 39 -12.05 -23.42 -15.76
C ARG A 39 -11.24 -22.11 -15.68
N PRO A 40 -9.90 -22.19 -15.76
CA PRO A 40 -9.08 -20.98 -15.83
C PRO A 40 -9.48 -20.20 -17.09
N ALA A 41 -10.24 -19.11 -16.89
CA ALA A 41 -10.57 -18.20 -17.97
C ALA A 41 -9.34 -17.36 -18.29
N HIS A 42 -8.68 -17.65 -19.40
CA HIS A 42 -7.69 -16.72 -19.95
C HIS A 42 -8.44 -15.50 -20.50
N PHE A 43 -8.42 -14.42 -19.76
CA PHE A 43 -8.99 -13.17 -20.21
C PHE A 43 -7.99 -12.47 -21.14
N PHE A 44 -8.35 -12.32 -22.40
CA PHE A 44 -7.66 -11.49 -23.35
C PHE A 44 -8.60 -10.36 -23.80
N ALA A 45 -8.19 -9.11 -23.60
CA ALA A 45 -8.88 -7.99 -24.20
C ALA A 45 -8.69 -8.04 -25.72
N ARG A 46 -9.71 -8.48 -26.45
CA ARG A 46 -9.68 -8.57 -27.94
C ARG A 46 -9.70 -7.18 -28.59
N GLU A 47 -10.29 -6.20 -27.92
CA GLU A 47 -10.40 -4.83 -28.41
C GLU A 47 -9.71 -3.86 -27.44
N THR A 48 -8.81 -3.05 -27.94
CA THR A 48 -8.07 -2.05 -27.15
C THR A 48 -8.80 -0.71 -27.05
N ARG A 49 -9.77 -0.42 -27.92
CA ARG A 49 -10.55 0.83 -27.92
C ARG A 49 -11.26 1.12 -26.59
N PRO A 50 -11.99 0.15 -25.95
CA PRO A 50 -12.63 0.40 -24.67
C PRO A 50 -11.61 0.68 -23.56
N LEU A 51 -10.44 0.05 -23.61
CA LEU A 51 -9.36 0.29 -22.64
C LEU A 51 -8.76 1.69 -22.78
N GLY A 52 -8.62 2.19 -24.00
CA GLY A 52 -8.19 3.56 -24.28
C GLY A 52 -9.15 4.60 -23.68
N ALA A 53 -10.45 4.37 -23.80
CA ALA A 53 -11.47 5.24 -23.21
C ALA A 53 -11.43 5.24 -21.66
N LEU A 54 -11.12 4.08 -21.05
CA LEU A 54 -10.99 3.96 -19.58
C LEU A 54 -9.71 4.60 -19.04
N LEU A 55 -8.61 4.55 -19.79
CA LEU A 55 -7.31 5.07 -19.37
C LEU A 55 -7.14 6.56 -19.70
N GLY A 56 -7.90 7.07 -20.70
CA GLY A 56 -7.76 8.43 -21.19
C GLY A 56 -6.42 8.68 -21.90
N ASP A 57 -6.21 9.94 -22.32
CA ASP A 57 -4.99 10.35 -23.04
C ASP A 57 -3.81 10.66 -22.10
N ARG A 58 -4.09 10.74 -20.80
CA ARG A 58 -3.11 11.04 -19.76
C ARG A 58 -3.06 9.92 -18.72
N LEU A 59 -1.94 9.24 -18.65
CA LEU A 59 -1.70 8.19 -17.66
C LEU A 59 -0.83 8.73 -16.52
N THR A 60 -1.34 8.63 -15.29
CA THR A 60 -0.59 8.95 -14.09
C THR A 60 -0.09 7.66 -13.45
N LEU A 61 1.21 7.56 -13.30
CA LEU A 61 1.88 6.41 -12.68
C LEU A 61 2.57 6.82 -11.38
N SER A 62 2.57 5.91 -10.41
CA SER A 62 3.43 5.96 -9.23
C SER A 62 4.34 4.73 -9.23
N PRO A 63 5.45 4.73 -8.49
CA PRO A 63 6.31 3.56 -8.35
C PRO A 63 5.52 2.30 -7.96
N THR A 64 4.62 2.41 -6.99
CA THR A 64 3.75 1.31 -6.55
C THR A 64 2.84 0.78 -7.67
N ARG A 65 2.31 1.65 -8.54
CA ARG A 65 1.50 1.23 -9.69
C ARG A 65 2.33 0.45 -10.71
N VAL A 66 3.54 0.92 -10.96
CA VAL A 66 4.48 0.24 -11.89
C VAL A 66 4.85 -1.13 -11.32
N GLU A 67 5.22 -1.21 -10.05
CA GLU A 67 5.53 -2.47 -9.37
C GLU A 67 4.35 -3.45 -9.43
N GLN A 68 3.13 -2.98 -9.13
CA GLN A 68 1.94 -3.82 -9.19
C GLN A 68 1.65 -4.35 -10.60
N TYR A 69 1.90 -3.56 -11.64
CA TYR A 69 1.75 -4.00 -13.02
C TYR A 69 2.70 -5.14 -13.37
N TYR A 70 3.97 -5.05 -12.97
CA TYR A 70 4.94 -6.13 -13.20
C TYR A 70 4.66 -7.36 -12.34
N ARG A 71 4.17 -7.18 -11.12
CA ARG A 71 3.81 -8.27 -10.23
C ARG A 71 2.61 -9.06 -10.75
N CYS A 72 1.53 -8.40 -11.14
CA CYS A 72 0.32 -9.03 -11.66
C CYS A 72 -0.55 -8.03 -12.42
N ARG A 73 -0.57 -8.14 -13.75
CA ARG A 73 -1.35 -7.26 -14.65
C ARG A 73 -2.84 -7.30 -14.37
N PHE A 74 -3.38 -8.46 -14.01
CA PHE A 74 -4.80 -8.61 -13.67
C PHE A 74 -5.16 -7.86 -12.38
N SER A 75 -4.36 -8.01 -11.34
CA SER A 75 -4.53 -7.25 -10.09
C SER A 75 -4.39 -5.74 -10.32
N TYR A 76 -3.42 -5.32 -11.13
CA TYR A 76 -3.29 -3.92 -11.56
C TYR A 76 -4.57 -3.42 -12.23
N PHE A 77 -5.11 -4.17 -13.18
CA PHE A 77 -6.34 -3.80 -13.89
C PHE A 77 -7.53 -3.63 -12.93
N LEU A 78 -7.75 -4.59 -12.04
CA LEU A 78 -8.82 -4.52 -11.05
C LEU A 78 -8.67 -3.29 -10.13
N GLN A 79 -7.46 -3.07 -9.61
CA GLN A 79 -7.20 -2.05 -8.58
C GLN A 79 -7.12 -0.62 -9.15
N TYR A 80 -6.44 -0.43 -10.28
CA TYR A 80 -6.11 0.91 -10.79
C TYR A 80 -6.95 1.34 -11.99
N VAL A 81 -7.44 0.41 -12.80
CA VAL A 81 -8.31 0.72 -13.94
C VAL A 81 -9.78 0.65 -13.52
N LEU A 82 -10.23 -0.48 -12.96
CA LEU A 82 -11.61 -0.65 -12.49
C LEU A 82 -11.84 -0.05 -11.09
N ARG A 83 -10.78 0.30 -10.35
CA ARG A 83 -10.82 0.89 -9.01
C ARG A 83 -11.57 0.04 -7.98
N ILE A 84 -11.54 -1.27 -8.15
CA ILE A 84 -12.12 -2.23 -7.20
C ILE A 84 -11.25 -2.23 -5.95
N ARG A 85 -11.86 -2.00 -4.80
CA ARG A 85 -11.16 -1.99 -3.50
C ARG A 85 -11.60 -3.20 -2.68
N PRO A 86 -10.66 -3.95 -2.07
CA PRO A 86 -11.03 -5.01 -1.14
C PRO A 86 -11.76 -4.42 0.07
N ARG A 87 -12.70 -5.18 0.63
CA ARG A 87 -13.40 -4.78 1.86
C ARG A 87 -12.38 -4.61 2.99
N ARG A 88 -12.35 -3.43 3.61
CA ARG A 88 -11.48 -3.16 4.76
C ARG A 88 -11.89 -4.04 5.93
N ARG A 89 -10.97 -4.82 6.46
CA ARG A 89 -11.14 -5.47 7.77
C ARG A 89 -10.84 -4.44 8.86
N ALA A 90 -11.55 -4.52 10.00
CA ALA A 90 -11.32 -3.65 11.16
C ALA A 90 -10.08 -4.11 11.98
N GLU A 91 -8.94 -4.27 11.30
CA GLU A 91 -7.65 -4.66 11.89
C GLU A 91 -6.59 -3.64 11.49
N LEU A 92 -5.56 -3.48 12.33
CA LEU A 92 -4.40 -2.66 11.96
C LEU A 92 -3.67 -3.37 10.81
N SER A 93 -3.86 -2.86 9.60
CA SER A 93 -3.18 -3.41 8.44
C SER A 93 -1.68 -3.04 8.48
N PRO A 94 -0.80 -3.80 7.82
CA PRO A 94 0.61 -3.42 7.66
C PRO A 94 0.79 -2.02 7.06
N LEU A 95 -0.12 -1.61 6.19
CA LEU A 95 -0.13 -0.27 5.58
C LEU A 95 -0.43 0.83 6.60
N GLU A 96 -1.40 0.61 7.50
CA GLU A 96 -1.72 1.57 8.57
C GLU A 96 -0.59 1.67 9.60
N SER A 97 0.08 0.55 9.90
CA SER A 97 1.27 0.55 10.73
C SER A 97 2.41 1.35 10.10
N GLY A 98 2.62 1.20 8.79
CA GLY A 98 3.58 1.99 8.02
C GLY A 98 3.27 3.49 8.10
N SER A 99 2.03 3.88 7.82
CA SER A 99 1.62 5.29 7.88
C SER A 99 1.83 5.93 9.26
N LEU A 100 1.55 5.18 10.34
CA LEU A 100 1.82 5.65 11.71
C LEU A 100 3.32 5.81 11.97
N VAL A 101 4.17 4.89 11.49
CA VAL A 101 5.63 4.99 11.63
C VAL A 101 6.13 6.25 10.91
N HIS A 102 5.76 6.44 9.65
CA HIS A 102 6.15 7.64 8.87
C HIS A 102 5.69 8.93 9.55
N TYR A 103 4.45 8.97 10.02
CA TYR A 103 3.92 10.12 10.75
C TYR A 103 4.74 10.44 11.99
N ILE A 104 5.10 9.43 12.81
CA ILE A 104 5.90 9.64 14.01
C ILE A 104 7.30 10.14 13.64
N LEU A 105 7.97 9.52 12.67
CA LEU A 105 9.31 9.92 12.24
C LEU A 105 9.33 11.37 11.77
N GLU A 106 8.42 11.74 10.87
CA GLU A 106 8.28 13.08 10.34
C GLU A 106 8.06 14.12 11.46
N HIS A 107 7.04 13.89 12.29
CA HIS A 107 6.62 14.89 13.29
C HIS A 107 7.61 15.02 14.44
N VAL A 108 8.27 13.92 14.84
CA VAL A 108 9.34 13.99 15.83
C VAL A 108 10.53 14.80 15.29
N MET A 109 10.99 14.51 14.08
CA MET A 109 12.12 15.22 13.48
C MET A 109 11.80 16.69 13.20
N ARG A 110 10.59 17.00 12.72
CA ARG A 110 10.14 18.41 12.54
C ARG A 110 10.08 19.17 13.86
N ARG A 111 9.54 18.56 14.93
CA ARG A 111 9.43 19.24 16.25
C ARG A 111 10.78 19.43 16.90
N ALA A 112 11.68 18.47 16.77
CA ALA A 112 13.03 18.54 17.33
C ALA A 112 13.95 19.46 16.50
N GLY A 113 13.73 19.54 15.19
CA GLY A 113 14.55 20.37 14.29
C GLY A 113 16.04 20.09 14.43
N ALA A 114 16.86 21.13 14.55
CA ALA A 114 18.32 21.03 14.68
C ALA A 114 18.77 20.35 16.00
N GLU A 115 17.90 20.28 17.00
CA GLU A 115 18.22 19.63 18.27
C GLU A 115 18.04 18.10 18.23
N PHE A 116 17.42 17.55 17.17
CA PHE A 116 17.17 16.12 17.06
C PHE A 116 18.39 15.24 17.35
N PRO A 117 19.61 15.53 16.82
CA PRO A 117 20.80 14.71 17.10
C PRO A 117 21.27 14.76 18.56
N ARG A 118 20.78 15.72 19.37
CA ARG A 118 21.22 15.96 20.76
C ARG A 118 20.17 15.67 21.80
N LEU A 119 18.95 15.29 21.41
CA LEU A 119 17.87 14.99 22.36
C LEU A 119 18.26 13.85 23.30
N ALA A 120 17.95 14.02 24.59
CA ALA A 120 18.10 12.93 25.56
C ALA A 120 17.16 11.76 25.20
N PRO A 121 17.56 10.49 25.49
CA PRO A 121 16.76 9.30 25.16
C PRO A 121 15.34 9.35 25.73
N GLU A 122 15.19 9.88 26.95
CA GLU A 122 13.90 10.02 27.64
C GLU A 122 13.00 11.05 26.93
N GLU A 123 13.59 12.14 26.47
CA GLU A 123 12.87 13.20 25.76
C GLU A 123 12.45 12.73 24.37
N LEU A 124 13.32 12.00 23.67
CA LEU A 124 13.02 11.38 22.38
C LEU A 124 11.84 10.38 22.51
N ALA A 125 11.86 9.55 23.56
CA ALA A 125 10.78 8.58 23.82
C ALA A 125 9.46 9.29 24.17
N ARG A 126 9.51 10.34 24.99
CA ARG A 126 8.35 11.16 25.34
C ARG A 126 7.73 11.80 24.08
N LEU A 127 8.55 12.45 23.26
CA LEU A 127 8.10 13.12 22.04
C LEU A 127 7.48 12.11 21.04
N ALA A 128 8.11 10.95 20.86
CA ALA A 128 7.56 9.88 20.01
C ALA A 128 6.22 9.37 20.55
N GLY A 129 6.08 9.24 21.87
CA GLY A 129 4.83 8.86 22.51
C GLY A 129 3.71 9.87 22.25
N GLU A 130 3.97 11.15 22.50
CA GLU A 130 3.02 12.25 22.29
C GLU A 130 2.53 12.33 20.83
N VAL A 131 3.46 12.22 19.86
CA VAL A 131 3.13 12.22 18.44
C VAL A 131 2.27 11.00 18.06
N ALA A 132 2.60 9.83 18.59
CA ALA A 132 1.81 8.61 18.34
C ALA A 132 0.39 8.74 18.92
N ASP A 133 0.24 9.28 20.13
CA ASP A 133 -1.05 9.48 20.78
C ASP A 133 -1.89 10.52 20.04
N GLN A 134 -1.27 11.58 19.55
CA GLN A 134 -1.94 12.57 18.70
C GLN A 134 -2.50 11.92 17.43
N TYR A 135 -1.70 11.13 16.71
CA TYR A 135 -2.16 10.42 15.52
C TYR A 135 -3.38 9.53 15.80
N VAL A 136 -3.32 8.78 16.91
CA VAL A 136 -4.42 7.89 17.32
C VAL A 136 -5.68 8.68 17.63
N ALA A 137 -5.57 9.79 18.36
CA ALA A 137 -6.70 10.64 18.68
C ALA A 137 -7.37 11.22 17.44
N GLU A 138 -6.58 11.66 16.46
CA GLU A 138 -7.08 12.26 15.21
C GLU A 138 -7.67 11.23 14.24
N ASN A 139 -7.05 10.05 14.13
CA ASN A 139 -7.40 9.10 13.08
C ASN A 139 -8.21 7.89 13.56
N ARG A 140 -8.22 7.59 14.87
CA ARG A 140 -8.84 6.40 15.46
C ARG A 140 -9.43 6.63 16.86
N PRO A 141 -10.33 7.62 17.04
CA PRO A 141 -10.84 8.00 18.36
C PRO A 141 -11.61 6.87 19.07
N ALA A 142 -12.12 5.87 18.34
CA ALA A 142 -12.90 4.74 18.89
C ALA A 142 -12.10 3.41 18.87
N ALA A 143 -10.78 3.46 18.95
CA ALA A 143 -9.93 2.28 18.90
C ALA A 143 -10.06 1.39 20.13
N GLY A 144 -10.23 0.06 19.91
CA GLY A 144 -10.34 -0.92 21.00
C GLY A 144 -9.00 -1.27 21.66
N ARG A 145 -9.05 -2.04 22.79
CA ARG A 145 -7.88 -2.44 23.58
C ARG A 145 -6.76 -3.12 22.77
N ARG A 146 -7.12 -3.95 21.78
CA ARG A 146 -6.14 -4.63 20.90
C ARG A 146 -5.34 -3.63 20.09
N PHE A 147 -6.00 -2.59 19.57
CA PHE A 147 -5.33 -1.53 18.82
C PHE A 147 -4.37 -0.74 19.72
N ALA A 148 -4.80 -0.36 20.93
CA ALA A 148 -3.95 0.32 21.89
C ALA A 148 -2.68 -0.48 22.22
N TYR A 149 -2.80 -1.79 22.44
CA TYR A 149 -1.65 -2.67 22.64
C TYR A 149 -0.68 -2.67 21.45
N LEU A 150 -1.20 -2.72 20.22
CA LEU A 150 -0.37 -2.69 19.01
C LEU A 150 0.35 -1.35 18.86
N VAL A 151 -0.31 -0.24 19.18
CA VAL A 151 0.29 1.11 19.17
C VAL A 151 1.43 1.18 20.19
N GLU A 152 1.24 0.70 21.42
CA GLU A 152 2.28 0.67 22.45
C GLU A 152 3.50 -0.18 22.05
N ARG A 153 3.25 -1.30 21.37
CA ARG A 153 4.33 -2.11 20.80
C ARG A 153 5.07 -1.36 19.69
N LEU A 154 4.34 -0.64 18.83
CA LEU A 154 4.89 0.13 17.72
C LEU A 154 5.72 1.32 18.26
N LYS A 155 5.23 2.06 19.26
CA LYS A 155 5.97 3.16 19.91
C LYS A 155 7.38 2.74 20.31
N ARG A 156 7.51 1.57 20.97
CA ARG A 156 8.83 1.03 21.37
C ARG A 156 9.75 0.73 20.18
N GLY A 157 9.19 0.24 19.09
CA GLY A 157 9.94 -0.01 17.84
C GLY A 157 10.42 1.29 17.18
N VAL A 158 9.53 2.26 17.09
CA VAL A 158 9.83 3.57 16.46
C VAL A 158 10.82 4.36 17.31
N THR A 159 10.73 4.32 18.63
CA THR A 159 11.73 4.98 19.52
C THR A 159 13.14 4.44 19.28
N ARG A 160 13.28 3.13 19.08
CA ARG A 160 14.59 2.54 18.73
C ARG A 160 15.08 2.99 17.35
N LEU A 161 14.17 3.06 16.38
CA LEU A 161 14.50 3.56 15.03
C LEU A 161 14.92 5.03 15.08
N LEU A 162 14.20 5.86 15.84
CA LEU A 162 14.57 7.27 16.04
C LEU A 162 15.96 7.40 16.68
N ALA A 163 16.27 6.60 17.70
CA ALA A 163 17.60 6.60 18.33
C ALA A 163 18.70 6.19 17.34
N TYR A 164 18.43 5.23 16.45
CA TYR A 164 19.35 4.88 15.38
C TYR A 164 19.56 6.04 14.40
N LEU A 165 18.49 6.67 13.91
CA LEU A 165 18.56 7.82 13.01
C LEU A 165 19.25 9.03 13.67
N GLN A 166 19.05 9.21 14.96
CA GLN A 166 19.73 10.24 15.75
C GLN A 166 21.25 10.03 15.78
N ALA A 167 21.68 8.79 16.03
CA ALA A 167 23.11 8.44 16.04
C ALA A 167 23.73 8.58 14.64
N GLU A 168 23.01 8.24 13.59
CA GLU A 168 23.42 8.42 12.20
C GLU A 168 23.58 9.92 11.87
N GLN A 169 22.57 10.72 12.20
CA GLN A 169 22.59 12.15 11.90
C GLN A 169 23.64 12.92 12.71
N ALA A 170 23.95 12.49 13.92
CA ALA A 170 25.04 13.07 14.73
C ALA A 170 26.43 12.93 14.09
N GLN A 171 26.61 11.97 13.18
CA GLN A 171 27.87 11.71 12.44
C GLN A 171 27.80 12.21 10.99
N SER A 172 26.68 12.75 10.56
CA SER A 172 26.43 13.15 9.18
C SER A 172 26.48 14.68 9.04
N LEU A 173 26.96 15.15 7.90
CA LEU A 173 26.86 16.55 7.48
C LEU A 173 25.51 16.82 6.79
N PHE A 174 24.73 15.80 6.52
CA PHE A 174 23.39 15.93 5.95
C PHE A 174 22.38 16.26 7.05
N HIS A 175 21.44 17.14 6.74
CA HIS A 175 20.33 17.49 7.62
C HIS A 175 18.99 17.41 6.86
N PRO A 176 17.89 17.07 7.52
CA PRO A 176 16.58 17.01 6.89
C PRO A 176 16.13 18.39 6.39
N ALA A 177 15.85 18.50 5.09
CA ALA A 177 15.34 19.69 4.45
C ALA A 177 13.84 19.61 4.16
N ALA A 178 13.34 18.43 3.82
CA ALA A 178 11.92 18.21 3.57
C ALA A 178 11.48 16.83 4.04
N PHE A 179 10.20 16.72 4.42
CA PHE A 179 9.51 15.49 4.75
C PHE A 179 8.25 15.38 3.93
N GLU A 180 7.90 14.15 3.54
CA GLU A 180 6.66 13.86 2.81
C GLU A 180 6.52 14.73 1.54
N GLN A 181 7.67 14.98 0.86
CA GLN A 181 7.71 15.84 -0.32
C GLN A 181 6.93 15.21 -1.47
N GLU A 182 5.85 15.87 -1.88
CA GLU A 182 5.05 15.41 -3.01
C GLU A 182 5.73 15.72 -4.35
N ILE A 183 5.68 14.75 -5.27
CA ILE A 183 5.99 14.89 -6.69
C ILE A 183 4.65 14.77 -7.44
N GLY A 184 4.17 15.86 -8.02
CA GLY A 184 2.85 15.87 -8.62
C GLY A 184 2.43 17.25 -9.10
N THR A 185 1.10 17.45 -9.18
CA THR A 185 0.49 18.70 -9.65
C THR A 185 -0.16 19.51 -8.52
N GLY A 186 0.02 19.11 -7.26
CA GLY A 186 -0.49 19.82 -6.08
C GLY A 186 0.27 21.11 -5.81
N GLU A 187 -0.33 21.97 -5.00
CA GLU A 187 0.32 23.19 -4.51
C GLU A 187 1.52 22.81 -3.61
N GLY A 188 2.70 23.40 -3.87
CA GLY A 188 3.94 23.05 -3.17
C GLY A 188 4.60 21.73 -3.56
N ALA A 189 4.02 20.99 -4.50
CA ALA A 189 4.62 19.77 -5.00
C ALA A 189 5.75 20.04 -6.00
N VAL A 190 6.75 19.15 -6.02
CA VAL A 190 7.75 19.14 -7.10
C VAL A 190 7.06 18.68 -8.39
N PRO A 191 7.30 19.36 -9.54
CA PRO A 191 6.67 18.96 -10.80
C PRO A 191 6.92 17.49 -11.15
N PRO A 192 5.90 16.77 -11.68
CA PRO A 192 6.06 15.37 -12.05
C PRO A 192 6.96 15.20 -13.27
N LEU A 193 7.73 14.12 -13.31
CA LEU A 193 8.43 13.71 -14.52
C LEU A 193 7.40 13.41 -15.60
N THR A 194 7.47 14.15 -16.72
CA THR A 194 6.52 14.01 -17.82
C THR A 194 7.22 13.41 -19.04
N LEU A 195 6.72 12.28 -19.51
CA LEU A 195 7.21 11.55 -20.67
C LEU A 195 6.14 11.53 -21.76
N ARG A 196 6.56 11.55 -23.02
CA ARG A 196 5.66 11.34 -24.16
C ARG A 196 5.96 9.97 -24.79
N THR A 197 4.90 9.21 -25.03
CA THR A 197 5.00 7.93 -25.73
C THR A 197 5.03 8.16 -27.25
N PRO A 198 5.52 7.20 -28.06
CA PRO A 198 5.57 7.32 -29.51
C PRO A 198 4.20 7.53 -30.17
N ASP A 199 3.12 7.05 -29.55
CA ASP A 199 1.72 7.23 -29.97
C ASP A 199 1.10 8.56 -29.49
N GLY A 200 1.94 9.48 -28.95
CA GLY A 200 1.54 10.84 -28.58
C GLY A 200 0.89 10.99 -27.20
N ARG A 201 0.76 9.93 -26.43
CA ARG A 201 0.21 9.99 -25.07
C ARG A 201 1.20 10.57 -24.08
N THR A 202 0.66 11.17 -23.03
CA THR A 202 1.45 11.72 -21.93
C THR A 202 1.43 10.78 -20.73
N VAL A 203 2.62 10.43 -20.22
CA VAL A 203 2.81 9.68 -18.98
C VAL A 203 3.43 10.61 -17.94
N GLN A 204 2.81 10.71 -16.78
CA GLN A 204 3.34 11.45 -15.65
C GLN A 204 3.66 10.50 -14.50
N VAL A 205 4.89 10.60 -13.99
CA VAL A 205 5.32 9.87 -12.80
C VAL A 205 5.12 10.79 -11.60
N GLN A 206 4.29 10.33 -10.66
CA GLN A 206 3.97 11.03 -9.43
C GLN A 206 4.33 10.14 -8.24
N GLY A 207 4.59 10.76 -7.10
CA GLY A 207 4.94 10.02 -5.91
C GLY A 207 5.13 10.93 -4.71
N LYS A 208 5.70 10.37 -3.67
CA LYS A 208 6.01 11.04 -2.42
C LYS A 208 7.37 10.56 -1.93
N ILE A 209 8.20 11.46 -1.47
CA ILE A 209 9.51 11.17 -0.90
C ILE A 209 9.37 11.40 0.61
N ASP A 210 9.60 10.35 1.38
CA ASP A 210 9.41 10.38 2.84
C ASP A 210 10.31 11.40 3.52
N ARG A 211 11.57 11.53 3.09
CA ARG A 211 12.55 12.50 3.62
C ARG A 211 13.56 12.89 2.55
N VAL A 212 13.90 14.16 2.50
CA VAL A 212 14.98 14.72 1.70
C VAL A 212 16.01 15.34 2.63
N ASP A 213 17.24 14.84 2.57
CA ASP A 213 18.36 15.38 3.33
C ASP A 213 19.28 16.18 2.40
N VAL A 214 19.78 17.28 2.89
CA VAL A 214 20.71 18.15 2.16
C VAL A 214 22.01 18.35 2.95
N MET A 215 23.07 18.54 2.24
CA MET A 215 24.37 18.96 2.78
C MET A 215 24.79 20.25 2.06
N GLU A 216 24.98 21.31 2.82
CA GLU A 216 25.52 22.55 2.27
C GLU A 216 27.06 22.44 2.25
N ARG A 217 27.64 22.55 1.09
CA ARG A 217 29.09 22.60 0.90
C ARG A 217 29.44 23.94 0.27
N GLU A 218 30.28 24.74 0.94
CA GLU A 218 30.79 26.06 0.54
C GLU A 218 30.31 26.54 -0.86
N GLY A 219 29.18 27.25 -0.92
CA GLY A 219 28.67 27.92 -2.12
C GLY A 219 28.00 27.03 -3.18
N ARG A 220 27.64 25.78 -2.87
CA ARG A 220 26.86 24.88 -3.76
C ARG A 220 25.83 24.08 -2.99
#